data_e847acd21627587dcb867a635e019d3f
#
_entry.id   e847acd21627587dcb867a635e019d3f
#
_cell.length_a   1.000
_cell.length_b   1.000
_cell.length_c   1.000
_cell.angle_alpha   90.00
_cell.angle_beta   90.00
_cell.angle_gamma   90.00
#
_symmetry.space_group_name_H-M   'P 1'
#
loop_
_entity.id
_entity.type
_entity.pdbx_description
1 polymer ?
#
loop_
_entity_poly.entity_id
_entity_poly.type
_entity_poly.pdbx_seq_one_letter_code
_entity_poly.pdbx_strand_id
1 'polypeptide(L)'
;DGMGLSEGPSRRGLGAPVRTAFFMKAPGEHPMASLMSGRQGSGGGRGGRTRLALLLSLIWVASGQDHSTHRPASFWARLLGMPDPGETGARTVNSTWAELEQRGFVKVQRGPHAGAVSQITLLDESASGAPYRIPTGSEGDRYIRVPEALWLAPVLTPEVTGPGLALYLVTLRTYGLARNKDRLTFPAGTFHDRYGLSESTRKKGLKNL
;
A
#
# COMPACT_ATOMS: atom_id res chain seq x y z
N ASP A 1 11.14 -9.51 21.79
CA ASP A 1 12.05 -9.91 20.71
C ASP A 1 11.73 -9.03 19.53
N GLY A 2 12.50 -7.93 19.40
CA GLY A 2 12.32 -6.98 18.32
C GLY A 2 12.53 -7.65 16.97
N MET A 3 11.53 -7.61 16.11
CA MET A 3 11.71 -7.96 14.70
C MET A 3 12.89 -7.14 14.17
N GLY A 4 13.92 -7.81 13.62
CA GLY A 4 15.16 -7.19 13.14
C GLY A 4 14.96 -6.22 11.97
N LEU A 5 14.17 -5.18 12.20
CA LEU A 5 14.00 -4.02 11.33
C LEU A 5 15.10 -2.96 11.56
N SER A 6 16.01 -3.23 12.54
CA SER A 6 17.00 -2.27 13.04
C SER A 6 18.37 -2.34 12.37
N GLU A 7 18.59 -3.20 11.40
CA GLU A 7 19.90 -3.26 10.73
C GLU A 7 19.92 -2.39 9.47
N GLY A 8 20.23 -1.15 9.67
CA GLY A 8 20.55 -0.12 8.71
C GLY A 8 19.58 1.06 8.76
N PRO A 9 20.09 2.30 8.77
CA PRO A 9 19.23 3.46 8.67
C PRO A 9 18.46 3.36 7.35
N SER A 10 17.14 3.29 7.45
CA SER A 10 16.29 3.38 6.26
C SER A 10 16.72 4.64 5.49
N ARG A 11 17.31 4.48 4.32
CA ARG A 11 17.69 5.60 3.44
C ARG A 11 16.49 6.49 3.06
N ARG A 12 15.28 6.07 3.41
CA ARG A 12 14.02 6.76 3.15
C ARG A 12 13.60 7.71 4.26
N GLY A 13 14.40 7.86 5.32
CA GLY A 13 14.07 8.72 6.45
C GLY A 13 12.80 8.25 7.16
N LEU A 14 12.01 9.19 7.65
CA LEU A 14 10.88 8.94 8.57
C LEU A 14 9.60 8.36 7.92
N GLY A 15 9.68 7.60 6.81
CA GLY A 15 8.50 6.96 6.22
C GLY A 15 8.61 6.63 4.72
N ALA A 16 7.54 6.06 4.16
CA ALA A 16 7.46 5.64 2.77
C ALA A 16 6.92 6.75 1.85
N PRO A 17 7.63 7.12 0.77
CA PRO A 17 7.11 8.07 -0.21
C PRO A 17 6.12 7.36 -1.15
N VAL A 18 4.92 7.89 -1.28
CA VAL A 18 3.86 7.39 -2.17
C VAL A 18 3.45 8.50 -3.13
N ARG A 19 3.58 8.26 -4.43
CA ARG A 19 3.26 9.25 -5.47
C ARG A 19 1.81 9.67 -5.45
N THR A 20 1.54 10.91 -5.82
CA THR A 20 0.16 11.39 -5.99
C THR A 20 -0.55 10.68 -7.14
N ALA A 21 0.18 10.19 -8.14
CA ALA A 21 -0.33 9.36 -9.23
C ALA A 21 -0.97 8.04 -8.73
N PHE A 22 -0.59 7.55 -7.55
CA PHE A 22 -1.24 6.41 -6.91
C PHE A 22 -2.71 6.66 -6.60
N PHE A 23 -3.07 7.90 -6.27
CA PHE A 23 -4.46 8.29 -5.99
C PHE A 23 -5.25 8.57 -7.25
N MET A 24 -4.64 9.27 -8.20
CA MET A 24 -5.21 9.59 -9.50
C MET A 24 -4.06 9.81 -10.49
N LYS A 25 -3.92 8.89 -11.44
CA LYS A 25 -2.93 8.96 -12.53
C LYS A 25 -3.41 9.88 -13.65
N ALA A 26 -4.67 9.71 -14.05
CA ALA A 26 -5.38 10.51 -15.01
C ALA A 26 -6.87 10.56 -14.62
N PRO A 27 -7.69 11.46 -15.20
CA PRO A 27 -9.14 11.44 -14.98
C PRO A 27 -9.74 10.05 -15.20
N GLY A 28 -10.38 9.50 -14.16
CA GLY A 28 -10.94 8.14 -14.17
C GLY A 28 -9.95 7.00 -13.88
N GLU A 29 -8.64 7.28 -13.79
CA GLU A 29 -7.62 6.26 -13.47
C GLU A 29 -7.16 6.42 -12.01
N HIS A 30 -7.57 5.48 -11.15
CA HIS A 30 -7.31 5.51 -9.72
C HIS A 30 -6.61 4.20 -9.25
N PRO A 31 -5.28 4.12 -9.35
CA PRO A 31 -4.53 2.91 -9.00
C PRO A 31 -4.82 2.39 -7.58
N MET A 32 -4.88 3.28 -6.58
CA MET A 32 -5.24 2.91 -5.21
C MET A 32 -6.63 2.29 -5.12
N ALA A 33 -7.63 2.85 -5.80
CA ALA A 33 -8.99 2.32 -5.80
C ALA A 33 -9.05 0.93 -6.47
N SER A 34 -8.22 0.70 -7.48
CA SER A 34 -8.12 -0.61 -8.12
C SER A 34 -7.64 -1.70 -7.14
N LEU A 35 -6.77 -1.38 -6.19
CA LEU A 35 -6.36 -2.30 -5.14
C LEU A 35 -7.48 -2.61 -4.14
N MET A 36 -8.37 -1.64 -3.92
CA MET A 36 -9.51 -1.80 -3.02
C MET A 36 -10.64 -2.61 -3.66
N SER A 37 -10.75 -2.65 -4.97
CA SER A 37 -11.75 -3.41 -5.69
C SER A 37 -11.45 -4.91 -5.66
N GLY A 38 -12.50 -5.73 -5.62
CA GLY A 38 -12.41 -7.17 -5.82
C GLY A 38 -11.96 -7.51 -7.26
N ARG A 39 -11.72 -8.79 -7.51
CA ARG A 39 -11.55 -9.31 -8.88
C ARG A 39 -12.84 -9.02 -9.67
N GLN A 40 -12.72 -8.65 -10.92
CA GLN A 40 -13.89 -8.46 -11.80
C GLN A 40 -14.81 -9.69 -11.71
N GLY A 41 -16.06 -9.52 -11.27
CA GLY A 41 -17.02 -10.60 -11.07
C GLY A 41 -17.12 -11.19 -9.66
N SER A 42 -16.21 -10.88 -8.72
CA SER A 42 -16.37 -11.26 -7.31
C SER A 42 -16.90 -10.07 -6.50
N GLY A 43 -18.14 -10.10 -6.13
CA GLY A 43 -18.76 -9.07 -5.28
C GLY A 43 -18.03 -8.97 -3.94
N GLY A 44 -17.54 -7.77 -3.63
CA GLY A 44 -16.99 -7.44 -2.32
C GLY A 44 -15.47 -7.47 -2.21
N GLY A 45 -14.91 -6.33 -1.85
CA GLY A 45 -13.46 -6.07 -1.73
C GLY A 45 -12.72 -6.79 -0.61
N ARG A 46 -12.95 -8.09 -0.42
CA ARG A 46 -12.11 -8.93 0.43
C ARG A 46 -10.69 -8.91 -0.11
N GLY A 47 -9.73 -8.64 0.75
CA GLY A 47 -8.31 -8.56 0.37
C GLY A 47 -7.81 -7.14 0.02
N GLY A 48 -8.67 -6.15 -0.15
CA GLY A 48 -8.25 -4.77 -0.41
C GLY A 48 -7.31 -4.21 0.65
N ARG A 49 -7.57 -4.48 1.94
CA ARG A 49 -6.67 -4.15 3.05
C ARG A 49 -5.30 -4.78 2.84
N THR A 50 -5.26 -6.08 2.58
CA THR A 50 -4.01 -6.83 2.47
C THR A 50 -3.18 -6.34 1.29
N ARG A 51 -3.80 -6.14 0.11
CA ARG A 51 -3.13 -5.59 -1.08
C ARG A 51 -2.52 -4.22 -0.81
N LEU A 52 -3.32 -3.32 -0.23
CA LEU A 52 -2.87 -1.96 0.05
C LEU A 52 -1.76 -1.94 1.11
N ALA A 53 -1.95 -2.64 2.24
CA ALA A 53 -0.97 -2.71 3.31
C ALA A 53 0.34 -3.37 2.84
N LEU A 54 0.25 -4.43 2.04
CA LEU A 54 1.42 -5.14 1.52
C LEU A 54 2.22 -4.27 0.54
N LEU A 55 1.55 -3.55 -0.37
CA LEU A 55 2.21 -2.61 -1.28
C LEU A 55 2.90 -1.47 -0.52
N LEU A 56 2.22 -0.84 0.44
CA LEU A 56 2.82 0.21 1.27
C LEU A 56 4.04 -0.29 2.04
N SER A 57 3.94 -1.49 2.60
CA SER A 57 5.05 -2.12 3.32
C SER A 57 6.23 -2.42 2.39
N LEU A 58 5.97 -2.84 1.15
CA LEU A 58 7.02 -3.01 0.15
C LEU A 58 7.72 -1.69 -0.18
N ILE A 59 6.96 -0.61 -0.41
CA ILE A 59 7.51 0.73 -0.65
C ILE A 59 8.42 1.17 0.52
N TRP A 60 8.05 0.82 1.75
CA TRP A 60 8.84 1.15 2.94
C TRP A 60 10.10 0.28 3.07
N VAL A 61 10.02 -1.03 2.81
CA VAL A 61 11.11 -1.99 3.02
C VAL A 61 12.08 -2.06 1.86
N ALA A 62 11.60 -2.00 0.61
CA ALA A 62 12.43 -2.17 -0.60
C ALA A 62 13.23 -0.90 -0.92
N SER A 63 14.23 -0.59 -0.09
CA SER A 63 15.05 0.62 -0.18
C SER A 63 16.37 0.45 -0.94
N GLY A 64 16.69 -0.78 -1.41
CA GLY A 64 17.85 -1.08 -2.25
C GLY A 64 17.79 -0.40 -3.63
N GLN A 65 18.88 -0.43 -4.38
CA GLN A 65 18.96 0.21 -5.71
C GLN A 65 17.99 -0.35 -6.73
N ASP A 66 17.72 -1.66 -6.65
CA ASP A 66 16.79 -2.38 -7.52
C ASP A 66 15.35 -2.40 -7.00
N HIS A 67 15.10 -1.77 -5.84
CA HIS A 67 13.80 -1.75 -5.17
C HIS A 67 13.16 -3.14 -5.02
N SER A 68 13.99 -4.14 -4.76
CA SER A 68 13.58 -5.53 -4.54
C SER A 68 13.81 -6.01 -3.12
N THR A 69 13.23 -7.14 -2.80
CA THR A 69 13.37 -7.82 -1.51
C THR A 69 13.23 -9.33 -1.65
N HIS A 70 13.96 -10.05 -0.79
CA HIS A 70 13.91 -11.52 -0.67
C HIS A 70 13.36 -11.95 0.70
N ARG A 71 12.47 -11.17 1.30
CA ARG A 71 11.86 -11.53 2.59
C ARG A 71 10.82 -12.63 2.39
N PRO A 72 10.79 -13.66 3.27
CA PRO A 72 9.81 -14.74 3.18
C PRO A 72 8.38 -14.23 3.44
N ALA A 73 7.38 -14.94 2.92
CA ALA A 73 5.96 -14.56 3.07
C ALA A 73 5.54 -14.45 4.55
N SER A 74 6.12 -15.29 5.42
CA SER A 74 5.87 -15.22 6.87
C SER A 74 6.36 -13.93 7.53
N PHE A 75 7.41 -13.31 7.00
CA PHE A 75 7.85 -11.98 7.45
C PHE A 75 6.76 -10.93 7.19
N TRP A 76 6.21 -10.90 5.99
CA TRP A 76 5.15 -9.97 5.62
C TRP A 76 3.86 -10.22 6.38
N ALA A 77 3.50 -11.49 6.58
CA ALA A 77 2.34 -11.86 7.37
C ALA A 77 2.46 -11.36 8.82
N ARG A 78 3.64 -11.48 9.45
CA ARG A 78 3.91 -10.91 10.78
C ARG A 78 3.83 -9.39 10.78
N LEU A 79 4.46 -8.73 9.79
CA LEU A 79 4.45 -7.27 9.67
C LEU A 79 3.03 -6.70 9.55
N LEU A 80 2.12 -7.44 8.89
CA LEU A 80 0.72 -7.05 8.71
C LEU A 80 -0.21 -7.52 9.84
N GLY A 81 0.33 -8.13 10.91
CA GLY A 81 -0.46 -8.63 12.04
C GLY A 81 -1.43 -9.74 11.65
N MET A 82 -1.08 -10.58 10.66
CA MET A 82 -1.95 -11.68 10.24
C MET A 82 -1.92 -12.82 11.25
N PRO A 83 -3.06 -13.48 11.50
CA PRO A 83 -3.06 -14.72 12.26
C PRO A 83 -2.26 -15.78 11.51
N ASP A 84 -1.64 -16.70 12.28
CA ASP A 84 -0.87 -17.81 11.76
C ASP A 84 0.11 -17.41 10.62
N PRO A 85 1.12 -16.56 10.93
CA PRO A 85 2.00 -16.00 9.89
C PRO A 85 2.81 -17.04 9.13
N GLY A 86 3.05 -18.23 9.75
CA GLY A 86 3.86 -19.31 9.16
C GLY A 86 3.12 -20.05 8.05
N GLU A 87 1.79 -20.15 8.12
CA GLU A 87 1.00 -20.96 7.20
C GLU A 87 -0.07 -20.15 6.47
N THR A 88 -1.23 -19.94 7.10
CA THR A 88 -2.38 -19.29 6.48
C THR A 88 -2.06 -17.85 6.10
N GLY A 89 -1.36 -17.11 6.98
CA GLY A 89 -0.88 -15.77 6.69
C GLY A 89 0.11 -15.75 5.52
N ALA A 90 1.07 -16.67 5.49
CA ALA A 90 2.03 -16.78 4.40
C ALA A 90 1.37 -17.12 3.06
N ARG A 91 0.38 -18.04 3.04
CA ARG A 91 -0.41 -18.35 1.83
C ARG A 91 -1.17 -17.12 1.32
N THR A 92 -1.77 -16.36 2.23
CA THR A 92 -2.49 -15.11 1.91
C THR A 92 -1.53 -14.09 1.31
N VAL A 93 -0.33 -13.93 1.86
CA VAL A 93 0.69 -13.03 1.29
C VAL A 93 1.10 -13.47 -0.11
N ASN A 94 1.38 -14.75 -0.32
CA ASN A 94 1.78 -15.26 -1.63
C ASN A 94 0.69 -15.06 -2.70
N SER A 95 -0.57 -15.32 -2.36
CA SER A 95 -1.69 -15.03 -3.27
C SER A 95 -1.84 -13.53 -3.54
N THR A 96 -1.60 -12.70 -2.54
CA THR A 96 -1.66 -11.24 -2.68
C THR A 96 -0.54 -10.70 -3.56
N TRP A 97 0.69 -11.26 -3.49
CA TRP A 97 1.76 -10.91 -4.42
C TRP A 97 1.38 -11.20 -5.87
N ALA A 98 0.78 -12.36 -6.15
CA ALA A 98 0.30 -12.70 -7.49
C ALA A 98 -0.80 -11.73 -7.98
N GLU A 99 -1.70 -11.28 -7.09
CA GLU A 99 -2.69 -10.27 -7.42
C GLU A 99 -2.07 -8.90 -7.72
N LEU A 100 -1.06 -8.49 -6.94
CA LEU A 100 -0.33 -7.23 -7.16
C LEU A 100 0.48 -7.26 -8.46
N GLU A 101 1.08 -8.41 -8.79
CA GLU A 101 1.77 -8.62 -10.06
C GLU A 101 0.80 -8.51 -11.24
N GLN A 102 -0.34 -9.19 -11.19
CA GLN A 102 -1.38 -9.11 -12.22
C GLN A 102 -1.90 -7.69 -12.44
N ARG A 103 -1.84 -6.84 -11.40
CA ARG A 103 -2.28 -5.45 -11.43
C ARG A 103 -1.16 -4.46 -11.78
N GLY A 104 0.08 -4.93 -12.04
CA GLY A 104 1.19 -4.10 -12.49
C GLY A 104 1.90 -3.30 -11.38
N PHE A 105 1.74 -3.66 -10.11
CA PHE A 105 2.40 -2.99 -8.99
C PHE A 105 3.73 -3.62 -8.58
N VAL A 106 3.92 -4.89 -8.86
CA VAL A 106 5.15 -5.63 -8.54
C VAL A 106 5.50 -6.60 -9.64
N LYS A 107 6.75 -7.04 -9.66
CA LYS A 107 7.22 -8.21 -10.41
C LYS A 107 7.61 -9.29 -9.41
N VAL A 108 7.13 -10.50 -9.60
CA VAL A 108 7.42 -11.65 -8.75
C VAL A 108 8.34 -12.61 -9.49
N GLN A 109 9.58 -12.71 -9.06
CA GLN A 109 10.48 -13.74 -9.54
C GLN A 109 10.47 -14.89 -8.53
N ARG A 110 9.84 -15.99 -8.92
CA ARG A 110 9.71 -17.18 -8.08
C ARG A 110 11.07 -17.83 -7.87
N GLY A 111 11.29 -18.36 -6.66
CA GLY A 111 12.49 -19.10 -6.37
C GLY A 111 12.59 -20.41 -7.18
N PRO A 112 13.77 -21.04 -7.22
CA PRO A 112 14.09 -22.16 -8.12
C PRO A 112 13.33 -23.45 -7.81
N HIS A 113 12.74 -23.57 -6.63
CA HIS A 113 11.98 -24.75 -6.20
C HIS A 113 10.82 -24.37 -5.29
N ALA A 114 9.89 -25.29 -5.08
CA ALA A 114 8.76 -25.08 -4.17
C ALA A 114 9.27 -24.77 -2.75
N GLY A 115 8.70 -23.74 -2.13
CA GLY A 115 9.12 -23.25 -0.81
C GLY A 115 10.30 -22.27 -0.82
N ALA A 116 11.00 -22.09 -1.93
CA ALA A 116 12.03 -21.07 -2.03
C ALA A 116 11.43 -19.66 -1.97
N VAL A 117 12.18 -18.75 -1.35
CA VAL A 117 11.77 -17.35 -1.22
C VAL A 117 11.79 -16.68 -2.59
N SER A 118 10.69 -16.03 -2.94
CA SER A 118 10.61 -15.24 -4.17
C SER A 118 11.25 -13.88 -3.99
N GLN A 119 11.84 -13.35 -5.07
CA GLN A 119 12.20 -11.94 -5.14
C GLN A 119 10.99 -11.14 -5.57
N ILE A 120 10.68 -10.11 -4.79
CA ILE A 120 9.60 -9.16 -5.10
C ILE A 120 10.24 -7.82 -5.45
N THR A 121 10.03 -7.36 -6.66
CA THR A 121 10.51 -6.05 -7.14
C THR A 121 9.34 -5.09 -7.24
N LEU A 122 9.49 -3.90 -6.63
CA LEU A 122 8.50 -2.84 -6.69
C LEU A 122 8.47 -2.23 -8.10
N LEU A 123 7.28 -2.03 -8.64
CA LEU A 123 7.03 -1.26 -9.85
C LEU A 123 6.40 0.09 -9.51
N ASP A 124 6.23 0.95 -10.52
CA ASP A 124 5.65 2.28 -10.35
C ASP A 124 4.21 2.20 -9.80
N GLU A 125 3.90 3.04 -8.81
CA GLU A 125 2.62 3.02 -8.09
C GLU A 125 1.42 3.44 -8.95
N SER A 126 1.66 3.96 -10.16
CA SER A 126 0.60 4.25 -11.12
C SER A 126 0.03 3.00 -11.80
N ALA A 127 0.51 1.80 -11.43
CA ALA A 127 0.15 0.53 -12.06
C ALA A 127 0.48 0.47 -13.57
N SER A 128 1.48 1.24 -14.00
CA SER A 128 1.94 1.26 -15.39
C SER A 128 2.79 0.05 -15.77
N GLY A 129 3.27 -0.72 -14.78
CA GLY A 129 4.26 -1.78 -14.97
C GLY A 129 5.69 -1.25 -15.21
N ALA A 130 5.90 0.05 -15.19
CA ALA A 130 7.22 0.65 -15.31
C ALA A 130 8.08 0.37 -14.06
N PRO A 131 9.43 0.34 -14.18
CA PRO A 131 10.30 0.24 -13.03
C PRO A 131 10.06 1.37 -12.02
N TYR A 132 10.05 1.03 -10.74
CA TYR A 132 9.94 2.03 -9.69
C TYR A 132 11.15 2.97 -9.68
N ARG A 133 10.88 4.24 -9.44
CA ARG A 133 11.90 5.26 -9.15
C ARG A 133 11.49 5.99 -7.88
N ILE A 134 12.46 6.42 -7.08
CA ILE A 134 12.17 7.22 -5.90
C ILE A 134 11.57 8.56 -6.36
N PRO A 135 10.39 8.97 -5.85
CA PRO A 135 9.80 10.24 -6.26
C PRO A 135 10.66 11.42 -5.83
N THR A 136 10.78 12.40 -6.71
CA THR A 136 11.66 13.57 -6.53
C THR A 136 10.95 14.74 -5.85
N GLY A 137 9.61 14.77 -5.88
CA GLY A 137 8.81 15.89 -5.41
C GLY A 137 8.66 17.04 -6.42
N SER A 138 9.27 16.91 -7.60
CA SER A 138 9.11 17.88 -8.70
C SER A 138 7.67 17.90 -9.23
N GLU A 139 7.38 18.88 -10.09
CA GLU A 139 6.10 18.93 -10.77
C GLU A 139 5.88 17.68 -11.62
N GLY A 140 4.70 17.04 -11.47
CA GLY A 140 4.40 15.74 -12.08
C GLY A 140 4.88 14.52 -11.29
N ASP A 141 5.82 14.67 -10.33
CA ASP A 141 6.34 13.58 -9.50
C ASP A 141 6.17 13.86 -7.99
N ARG A 142 5.08 14.53 -7.63
CA ARG A 142 4.73 14.83 -6.24
C ARG A 142 4.37 13.56 -5.47
N TYR A 143 4.66 13.55 -4.18
CA TYR A 143 4.36 12.43 -3.30
C TYR A 143 3.88 12.90 -1.93
N ILE A 144 3.22 12.01 -1.21
CA ILE A 144 3.03 12.10 0.23
C ILE A 144 4.04 11.18 0.92
N ARG A 145 4.34 11.48 2.18
CA ARG A 145 5.13 10.59 3.03
C ARG A 145 4.20 9.89 4.01
N VAL A 146 4.12 8.58 3.90
CA VAL A 146 3.43 7.74 4.89
C VAL A 146 4.38 7.55 6.06
N PRO A 147 4.04 8.02 7.28
CA PRO A 147 4.93 7.95 8.44
C PRO A 147 5.29 6.51 8.79
N GLU A 148 6.53 6.28 9.24
CA GLU A 148 6.97 4.96 9.70
C GLU A 148 6.18 4.44 10.91
N ALA A 149 5.55 5.33 11.67
CA ALA A 149 4.63 4.96 12.74
C ALA A 149 3.50 4.03 12.30
N LEU A 150 3.16 4.01 11.00
CA LEU A 150 2.20 3.04 10.46
C LEU A 150 2.63 1.59 10.72
N TRP A 151 3.93 1.32 10.74
CA TRP A 151 4.50 -0.03 10.93
C TRP A 151 5.09 -0.25 12.32
N LEU A 152 5.58 0.80 12.97
CA LEU A 152 6.25 0.71 14.28
C LEU A 152 5.29 0.83 15.45
N ALA A 153 4.25 1.65 15.33
CA ALA A 153 3.12 1.65 16.25
C ALA A 153 2.11 0.57 15.81
N PRO A 154 1.25 0.07 16.72
CA PRO A 154 0.24 -0.93 16.35
C PRO A 154 -0.90 -0.30 15.54
N VAL A 155 -0.58 0.36 14.43
CA VAL A 155 -1.58 1.01 13.55
C VAL A 155 -2.08 0.04 12.49
N LEU A 156 -1.21 -0.83 11.94
CA LEU A 156 -1.63 -1.88 11.00
C LEU A 156 -2.22 -3.10 11.71
N THR A 157 -3.05 -2.86 12.71
CA THR A 157 -3.75 -3.93 13.43
C THR A 157 -4.86 -4.56 12.57
N PRO A 158 -5.32 -5.77 12.90
CA PRO A 158 -6.43 -6.40 12.18
C PRO A 158 -7.72 -5.57 12.14
N GLU A 159 -7.92 -4.67 13.10
CA GLU A 159 -9.07 -3.78 13.23
C GLU A 159 -9.10 -2.68 12.16
N VAL A 160 -7.92 -2.29 11.63
CA VAL A 160 -7.85 -1.33 10.54
C VAL A 160 -8.35 -1.99 9.26
N THR A 161 -9.49 -1.54 8.79
CA THR A 161 -10.12 -2.05 7.57
C THR A 161 -9.45 -1.51 6.31
N GLY A 162 -9.69 -2.13 5.16
CA GLY A 162 -9.25 -1.58 3.88
C GLY A 162 -9.75 -0.15 3.63
N PRO A 163 -11.05 0.13 3.80
CA PRO A 163 -11.57 1.49 3.75
C PRO A 163 -10.88 2.46 4.72
N GLY A 164 -10.59 2.04 5.95
CA GLY A 164 -9.86 2.86 6.93
C GLY A 164 -8.46 3.21 6.44
N LEU A 165 -7.68 2.22 5.99
CA LEU A 165 -6.34 2.44 5.47
C LEU A 165 -6.34 3.34 4.22
N ALA A 166 -7.28 3.13 3.29
CA ALA A 166 -7.42 3.98 2.12
C ALA A 166 -7.75 5.43 2.50
N LEU A 167 -8.66 5.62 3.46
CA LEU A 167 -9.01 6.96 3.92
C LEU A 167 -7.88 7.61 4.70
N TYR A 168 -7.10 6.85 5.48
CA TYR A 168 -5.88 7.35 6.12
C TYR A 168 -4.92 7.97 5.09
N LEU A 169 -4.66 7.28 3.98
CA LEU A 169 -3.81 7.81 2.91
C LEU A 169 -4.40 9.06 2.26
N VAL A 170 -5.71 9.07 2.00
CA VAL A 170 -6.42 10.24 1.47
C VAL A 170 -6.32 11.41 2.45
N THR A 171 -6.41 11.15 3.75
CA THR A 171 -6.24 12.16 4.80
C THR A 171 -4.84 12.76 4.79
N LEU A 172 -3.79 11.93 4.73
CA LEU A 172 -2.40 12.40 4.61
C LEU A 172 -2.22 13.29 3.38
N ARG A 173 -2.75 12.89 2.23
CA ARG A 173 -2.69 13.69 1.00
C ARG A 173 -3.44 15.01 1.15
N THR A 174 -4.65 14.97 1.68
CA THR A 174 -5.48 16.17 1.87
C THR A 174 -4.84 17.12 2.86
N TYR A 175 -4.29 16.61 3.97
CA TYR A 175 -3.56 17.39 4.97
C TYR A 175 -2.35 18.10 4.37
N GLY A 176 -1.58 17.40 3.52
CA GLY A 176 -0.42 18.00 2.83
C GLY A 176 -0.79 19.12 1.88
N LEU A 177 -2.00 19.15 1.35
CA LEU A 177 -2.49 20.16 0.41
C LEU A 177 -3.34 21.26 1.08
N ALA A 178 -3.80 21.02 2.32
CA ALA A 178 -4.71 21.94 2.99
C ALA A 178 -4.01 23.21 3.46
N ARG A 179 -4.62 24.37 3.20
CA ARG A 179 -4.21 25.66 3.75
C ARG A 179 -4.55 25.76 5.24
N ASN A 180 -5.74 25.34 5.62
CA ASN A 180 -6.15 25.17 7.01
C ASN A 180 -6.10 23.68 7.38
N LYS A 181 -5.30 23.35 8.40
CA LYS A 181 -5.08 21.97 8.85
C LYS A 181 -5.96 21.56 10.03
N ASP A 182 -6.68 22.50 10.62
CA ASP A 182 -7.53 22.24 11.78
C ASP A 182 -8.81 21.47 11.38
N ARG A 183 -9.23 21.62 10.13
CA ARG A 183 -10.43 20.97 9.64
C ARG A 183 -10.25 20.43 8.22
N LEU A 184 -10.20 19.13 8.08
CA LEU A 184 -10.23 18.45 6.79
C LEU A 184 -11.67 18.09 6.42
N THR A 185 -12.01 18.30 5.16
CA THR A 185 -13.33 17.97 4.61
C THR A 185 -13.19 17.00 3.46
N PHE A 186 -14.10 16.04 3.40
CA PHE A 186 -14.16 15.00 2.36
C PHE A 186 -15.54 15.04 1.69
N PRO A 187 -15.79 16.01 0.79
CA PRO A 187 -17.08 16.17 0.14
C PRO A 187 -17.44 14.93 -0.69
N ALA A 188 -18.66 14.43 -0.53
CA ALA A 188 -19.10 13.20 -1.20
C ALA A 188 -19.04 13.31 -2.73
N GLY A 189 -19.49 14.45 -3.30
CA GLY A 189 -19.56 14.64 -4.75
C GLY A 189 -18.22 14.63 -5.46
N THR A 190 -17.15 15.08 -4.81
CA THR A 190 -15.80 15.12 -5.42
C THR A 190 -14.90 13.99 -4.98
N PHE A 191 -15.32 13.19 -3.99
CA PHE A 191 -14.49 12.14 -3.42
C PHE A 191 -14.30 10.99 -4.41
N HIS A 192 -15.38 10.58 -5.07
CA HIS A 192 -15.32 9.53 -6.09
C HIS A 192 -14.45 9.96 -7.29
N ASP A 193 -14.64 11.17 -7.80
CA ASP A 193 -13.90 11.67 -8.96
C ASP A 193 -12.41 11.79 -8.70
N ARG A 194 -12.04 12.15 -7.46
CA ARG A 194 -10.62 12.32 -7.06
C ARG A 194 -9.91 11.04 -6.68
N TYR A 195 -10.61 10.06 -6.14
CA TYR A 195 -10.00 8.88 -5.53
C TYR A 195 -10.52 7.55 -6.06
N GLY A 196 -11.54 7.55 -6.91
CA GLY A 196 -12.19 6.34 -7.43
C GLY A 196 -12.87 5.49 -6.37
N LEU A 197 -12.99 5.99 -5.14
CA LEU A 197 -13.56 5.27 -4.02
C LEU A 197 -15.05 5.55 -3.89
N SER A 198 -15.84 4.49 -3.65
CA SER A 198 -17.28 4.61 -3.48
C SER A 198 -17.64 5.38 -2.20
N GLU A 199 -18.85 5.94 -2.17
CA GLU A 199 -19.42 6.59 -0.99
C GLU A 199 -19.49 5.64 0.22
N SER A 200 -19.80 4.36 -0.02
CA SER A 200 -19.77 3.33 1.03
C SER A 200 -18.37 3.16 1.61
N THR A 201 -17.32 3.16 0.77
CA THR A 201 -15.92 3.08 1.21
C THR A 201 -15.56 4.31 2.04
N ARG A 202 -15.96 5.50 1.59
CA ARG A 202 -15.74 6.76 2.32
C ARG A 202 -16.36 6.71 3.72
N LYS A 203 -17.65 6.35 3.82
CA LYS A 203 -18.37 6.27 5.11
C LYS A 203 -17.75 5.23 6.05
N LYS A 204 -17.41 4.05 5.53
CA LYS A 204 -16.76 2.99 6.32
C LYS A 204 -15.36 3.43 6.79
N GLY A 205 -14.60 4.11 5.94
CA GLY A 205 -13.29 4.63 6.28
C GLY A 205 -13.35 5.68 7.39
N LEU A 206 -14.28 6.65 7.31
CA LEU A 206 -14.49 7.67 8.35
C LEU A 206 -14.88 7.11 9.71
N LYS A 207 -15.55 5.95 9.76
CA LYS A 207 -15.88 5.28 11.03
C LYS A 207 -14.71 4.51 11.63
N ASN A 208 -13.66 4.27 10.84
CA ASN A 208 -12.52 3.43 11.22
C ASN A 208 -11.26 4.26 11.53
N LEU A 209 -11.26 5.57 11.26
CA LEU A 209 -10.25 6.54 11.68
C LEU A 209 -10.55 7.12 13.05
#